data_7c43e6097296a4e222de61b2ae682c54
#
_entry.id   7c43e6097296a4e222de61b2ae682c54
#
_cell.length_a   1.000
_cell.length_b   1.000
_cell.length_c   1.000
_cell.angle_alpha   90.00
_cell.angle_beta   90.00
_cell.angle_gamma   90.00
#
_symmetry.space_group_name_H-M   'P 1'
#
loop_
_entity.id
_entity.type
_entity.pdbx_description
1 polymer ?
#
loop_
_entity_poly.entity_id
_entity_poly.type
_entity_poly.pdbx_seq_one_letter_code
_entity_poly.pdbx_strand_id
1 'polypeptide(L)'
;MIILIVSIVLSLILVGGIFGTIYVLQQKKKKKNNKLYFLSFLGLAGMLILIFSLFTKVEANQVGIVYDELKGGIQDETYGEGVHTKSIFEHITQISTANRSASVTTTGQTNDGQYATFNLSLIYKIDKENAGKFYRITNNTDIPAEALNTLVKACLQSSTIKYDIFELLSTGLETARIDFKEDLTKTLLETYHVTLVNVSFDEIDGGTEVEAILSQKAEAEQKIKVAELEASANLITAENQATIEKTLADATAYSIRIEGEANGEAANAYINKVQALIDDLYNSTSGTMTYKECTDIVLSIIFYDTWDGKLPEVLTNDSLSSMIGGLITTK
;
A
#
# COMPACT_ATOMS: atom_id res chain seq x y z
N MET A 1 24.48 36.14 -36.48
CA MET A 1 25.24 36.87 -37.51
C MET A 1 24.48 38.04 -38.13
N ILE A 2 23.31 37.86 -38.73
CA ILE A 2 22.52 38.96 -39.39
C ILE A 2 22.13 40.06 -38.39
N ILE A 3 21.66 39.68 -37.19
CA ILE A 3 21.26 40.62 -36.13
C ILE A 3 22.43 41.48 -35.64
N LEU A 4 23.62 40.88 -35.56
CA LEU A 4 24.87 41.53 -35.14
C LEU A 4 25.32 42.55 -36.18
N ILE A 5 25.23 42.22 -37.47
CA ILE A 5 25.53 43.14 -38.58
C ILE A 5 24.56 44.31 -38.58
N VAL A 6 23.27 44.02 -38.40
CA VAL A 6 22.21 45.04 -38.32
C VAL A 6 22.44 45.98 -37.12
N SER A 7 22.82 45.44 -35.94
CA SER A 7 23.09 46.27 -34.75
C SER A 7 24.34 47.15 -34.92
N ILE A 8 25.40 46.64 -35.56
CA ILE A 8 26.61 47.40 -35.84
C ILE A 8 26.31 48.53 -36.87
N VAL A 9 25.56 48.25 -37.93
CA VAL A 9 25.15 49.24 -38.89
C VAL A 9 24.27 50.31 -38.24
N LEU A 10 23.34 49.89 -37.39
CA LEU A 10 22.47 50.80 -36.64
C LEU A 10 23.27 51.68 -35.66
N SER A 11 24.30 51.12 -34.99
CA SER A 11 25.17 51.87 -34.09
C SER A 11 26.05 52.87 -34.82
N LEU A 12 26.56 52.57 -36.03
CA LEU A 12 27.29 53.49 -36.87
C LEU A 12 26.41 54.67 -37.35
N ILE A 13 25.16 54.40 -37.73
CA ILE A 13 24.17 55.43 -38.07
C ILE A 13 23.89 56.34 -36.86
N LEU A 14 23.89 55.80 -35.66
CA LEU A 14 23.71 56.47 -34.40
C LEU A 14 24.83 57.41 -34.01
N VAL A 15 26.05 56.88 -34.06
CA VAL A 15 27.24 57.67 -33.80
C VAL A 15 27.30 58.83 -34.79
N GLY A 16 27.01 58.57 -36.08
CA GLY A 16 26.91 59.60 -37.10
C GLY A 16 25.80 60.65 -36.83
N GLY A 17 24.67 60.22 -36.29
CA GLY A 17 23.55 61.12 -35.89
C GLY A 17 23.92 61.96 -34.66
N ILE A 18 24.61 61.45 -33.67
CA ILE A 18 25.09 62.20 -32.48
C ILE A 18 26.13 63.27 -32.94
N PHE A 19 27.11 62.85 -33.73
CA PHE A 19 28.09 63.76 -34.27
C PHE A 19 27.40 64.87 -35.14
N GLY A 20 26.41 64.48 -35.91
CA GLY A 20 25.62 65.41 -36.69
C GLY A 20 24.86 66.44 -35.83
N THR A 21 24.25 66.04 -34.68
CA THR A 21 23.60 66.93 -33.74
C THR A 21 24.59 67.88 -33.03
N ILE A 22 25.74 67.36 -32.58
CA ILE A 22 26.79 68.18 -31.97
C ILE A 22 27.26 69.24 -32.98
N TYR A 23 27.49 68.87 -34.26
CA TYR A 23 27.88 69.79 -35.33
C TYR A 23 26.82 70.86 -35.63
N VAL A 24 25.54 70.46 -35.58
CA VAL A 24 24.41 71.44 -35.79
C VAL A 24 24.30 72.38 -34.59
N LEU A 25 24.49 71.90 -33.36
CA LEU A 25 24.46 72.72 -32.16
C LEU A 25 25.61 73.78 -32.17
N GLN A 26 26.78 73.40 -32.70
CA GLN A 26 27.91 74.31 -32.85
C GLN A 26 27.72 75.36 -33.98
N GLN A 27 26.97 75.00 -35.02
CA GLN A 27 26.68 75.91 -36.11
C GLN A 27 25.39 76.73 -35.90
N LYS A 28 25.08 77.18 -34.70
CA LYS A 28 23.84 77.90 -34.31
C LYS A 28 23.55 79.21 -35.10
N LYS A 29 24.23 79.55 -36.25
CA LYS A 29 24.07 80.78 -36.99
C LYS A 29 23.54 80.67 -38.44
N LYS A 30 23.27 79.50 -39.02
CA LYS A 30 22.78 79.45 -40.39
C LYS A 30 21.77 78.35 -40.62
N LYS A 31 20.55 78.76 -40.97
CA LYS A 31 19.46 78.09 -41.67
C LYS A 31 19.03 76.70 -41.11
N LYS A 32 17.79 76.67 -40.61
CA LYS A 32 17.05 75.49 -40.08
C LYS A 32 17.00 74.38 -41.15
N ASN A 33 17.85 73.36 -41.05
CA ASN A 33 17.90 72.25 -42.00
C ASN A 33 17.16 71.06 -41.38
N ASN A 34 15.87 70.83 -41.67
CA ASN A 34 15.00 69.80 -41.10
C ASN A 34 15.57 68.38 -41.29
N LYS A 35 16.38 68.15 -42.32
CA LYS A 35 17.05 66.88 -42.57
C LYS A 35 18.07 66.50 -41.46
N LEU A 36 18.71 67.51 -40.90
CA LEU A 36 19.73 67.26 -39.84
C LEU A 36 19.10 66.91 -38.50
N TYR A 37 17.93 67.45 -38.19
CA TYR A 37 17.14 67.10 -37.01
C TYR A 37 16.60 65.66 -37.11
N PHE A 38 16.15 65.26 -38.32
CA PHE A 38 15.72 63.91 -38.56
C PHE A 38 16.86 62.90 -38.40
N LEU A 39 18.07 63.17 -38.87
CA LEU A 39 19.27 62.28 -38.69
C LEU A 39 19.65 62.21 -37.23
N SER A 40 19.56 63.26 -36.47
CA SER A 40 19.80 63.30 -35.03
C SER A 40 18.78 62.45 -34.25
N PHE A 41 17.50 62.54 -34.61
CA PHE A 41 16.45 61.72 -34.00
C PHE A 41 16.65 60.24 -34.30
N LEU A 42 16.99 59.91 -35.55
CA LEU A 42 17.33 58.52 -35.93
C LEU A 42 18.51 57.97 -35.10
N GLY A 43 19.51 58.82 -34.87
CA GLY A 43 20.65 58.55 -34.03
C GLY A 43 20.29 58.24 -32.57
N LEU A 44 19.45 59.06 -31.98
CA LEU A 44 19.00 58.88 -30.60
C LEU A 44 18.12 57.62 -30.46
N ALA A 45 17.24 57.36 -31.43
CA ALA A 45 16.39 56.16 -31.43
C ALA A 45 17.21 54.86 -31.47
N GLY A 46 18.21 54.78 -32.32
CA GLY A 46 19.04 53.61 -32.39
C GLY A 46 19.92 53.42 -31.12
N MET A 47 20.42 54.53 -30.46
CA MET A 47 21.11 54.42 -29.17
C MET A 47 20.20 53.81 -28.11
N LEU A 48 18.93 54.17 -28.11
CA LEU A 48 17.96 53.54 -27.21
C LEU A 48 17.78 52.05 -27.52
N ILE A 49 17.69 51.65 -28.80
CA ILE A 49 17.60 50.25 -29.22
C ILE A 49 18.82 49.47 -28.74
N LEU A 50 20.03 50.02 -28.86
CA LEU A 50 21.26 49.39 -28.38
C LEU A 50 21.24 49.21 -26.85
N ILE A 51 20.83 50.24 -26.11
CA ILE A 51 20.72 50.15 -24.66
C ILE A 51 19.72 49.04 -24.28
N PHE A 52 18.54 48.96 -24.92
CA PHE A 52 17.57 47.90 -24.67
C PHE A 52 18.10 46.50 -25.06
N SER A 53 18.94 46.42 -26.09
CA SER A 53 19.60 45.15 -26.50
C SER A 53 20.58 44.58 -25.47
N LEU A 54 21.06 45.43 -24.56
CA LEU A 54 21.96 44.98 -23.47
C LEU A 54 21.23 44.32 -22.29
N PHE A 55 19.91 44.39 -22.29
CA PHE A 55 19.11 43.77 -21.24
C PHE A 55 18.42 42.51 -21.77
N THR A 56 18.40 41.47 -20.91
CA THR A 56 17.64 40.25 -21.12
C THR A 56 16.80 39.95 -19.91
N LYS A 57 15.62 39.40 -20.15
CA LYS A 57 14.73 38.93 -19.07
C LYS A 57 14.74 37.42 -19.05
N VAL A 58 15.06 36.85 -17.91
CA VAL A 58 14.88 35.42 -17.63
C VAL A 58 13.56 35.25 -16.89
N GLU A 59 12.68 34.41 -17.40
CA GLU A 59 11.37 34.19 -16.82
C GLU A 59 11.43 33.37 -15.51
N ALA A 60 10.33 33.37 -14.76
CA ALA A 60 10.23 32.59 -13.54
C ALA A 60 10.39 31.08 -13.81
N ASN A 61 11.03 30.35 -12.91
CA ASN A 61 11.37 28.94 -13.05
C ASN A 61 12.23 28.61 -14.31
N GLN A 62 13.01 29.59 -14.77
CA GLN A 62 13.97 29.40 -15.86
C GLN A 62 15.36 29.87 -15.45
N VAL A 63 16.35 29.32 -16.13
CA VAL A 63 17.75 29.73 -16.03
C VAL A 63 18.24 30.09 -17.40
N GLY A 64 18.87 31.24 -17.50
CA GLY A 64 19.53 31.72 -18.72
C GLY A 64 20.94 31.17 -18.83
N ILE A 65 21.21 30.39 -19.86
CA ILE A 65 22.56 29.91 -20.20
C ILE A 65 23.19 30.91 -21.14
N VAL A 66 24.38 31.34 -20.80
CA VAL A 66 25.12 32.34 -21.56
C VAL A 66 26.04 31.62 -22.56
N TYR A 67 25.79 31.93 -23.85
CA TYR A 67 26.71 31.57 -24.92
C TYR A 67 27.40 32.85 -25.39
N ASP A 68 28.71 32.90 -25.17
CA ASP A 68 29.54 34.06 -25.58
C ASP A 68 30.43 33.67 -26.76
N GLU A 69 30.21 34.30 -27.90
CA GLU A 69 31.00 34.05 -29.13
C GLU A 69 32.49 34.45 -28.95
N LEU A 70 32.79 35.41 -28.08
CA LEU A 70 34.14 35.93 -27.89
C LEU A 70 34.93 35.15 -26.84
N LYS A 71 34.22 34.61 -25.84
CA LYS A 71 34.85 33.85 -24.74
C LYS A 71 34.89 32.34 -24.97
N GLY A 72 34.57 31.88 -26.15
CA GLY A 72 34.73 30.46 -26.51
C GLY A 72 33.53 29.58 -26.22
N GLY A 73 32.30 30.11 -26.29
CA GLY A 73 31.07 29.32 -26.27
C GLY A 73 30.29 29.39 -24.97
N ILE A 74 29.74 28.25 -24.53
CA ILE A 74 28.88 28.18 -23.34
C ILE A 74 29.69 28.48 -22.09
N GLN A 75 29.27 29.49 -21.33
CA GLN A 75 29.89 29.87 -20.07
C GLN A 75 29.33 29.02 -18.93
N ASP A 76 30.12 28.88 -17.87
CA ASP A 76 29.66 28.18 -16.65
C ASP A 76 28.72 29.04 -15.79
N GLU A 77 28.79 30.36 -15.98
CA GLU A 77 27.87 31.29 -15.33
C GLU A 77 26.49 31.23 -15.96
N THR A 78 25.48 31.12 -15.11
CA THR A 78 24.08 31.12 -15.51
C THR A 78 23.35 32.30 -14.91
N TYR A 79 22.42 32.86 -15.64
CA TYR A 79 21.56 33.93 -15.14
C TYR A 79 20.31 33.34 -14.48
N GLY A 80 20.07 33.70 -13.21
CA GLY A 80 18.85 33.38 -12.51
C GLY A 80 17.66 34.19 -13.03
N GLU A 81 16.51 34.00 -12.40
CA GLU A 81 15.27 34.72 -12.72
C GLU A 81 15.47 36.24 -12.56
N GLY A 82 14.90 37.02 -13.46
CA GLY A 82 14.92 38.47 -13.41
C GLY A 82 15.47 39.12 -14.67
N VAL A 83 15.86 40.41 -14.53
CA VAL A 83 16.44 41.20 -15.65
C VAL A 83 17.95 41.28 -15.42
N HIS A 84 18.70 40.83 -16.41
CA HIS A 84 20.16 40.85 -16.42
C HIS A 84 20.72 41.68 -17.56
N THR A 85 21.92 42.19 -17.33
CA THR A 85 22.69 42.83 -18.38
C THR A 85 23.49 41.80 -19.14
N LYS A 86 23.47 41.84 -20.46
CA LYS A 86 24.25 40.95 -21.32
C LYS A 86 25.13 41.78 -22.28
N SER A 87 26.22 41.18 -22.73
CA SER A 87 27.02 41.72 -23.83
C SER A 87 26.28 41.59 -25.17
N ILE A 88 26.64 42.41 -26.15
CA ILE A 88 26.08 42.31 -27.50
C ILE A 88 26.40 40.97 -28.17
N PHE A 89 27.50 40.32 -27.78
CA PHE A 89 27.98 39.05 -28.30
C PHE A 89 27.48 37.84 -27.51
N GLU A 90 26.71 38.06 -26.45
CA GLU A 90 26.13 37.02 -25.63
C GLU A 90 24.73 36.63 -26.13
N HIS A 91 24.53 35.36 -26.37
CA HIS A 91 23.22 34.76 -26.59
C HIS A 91 22.78 34.04 -25.35
N ILE A 92 21.54 34.23 -24.93
CA ILE A 92 20.99 33.62 -23.73
C ILE A 92 19.89 32.67 -24.15
N THR A 93 20.12 31.38 -23.84
CA THR A 93 19.10 30.31 -24.00
C THR A 93 18.49 30.04 -22.66
N GLN A 94 17.16 30.10 -22.58
CA GLN A 94 16.43 29.85 -21.32
C GLN A 94 16.07 28.36 -21.23
N ILE A 95 16.38 27.75 -20.09
CA ILE A 95 16.01 26.37 -19.77
C ILE A 95 15.11 26.38 -18.54
N SER A 96 13.97 25.70 -18.62
CA SER A 96 13.07 25.55 -17.49
C SER A 96 13.69 24.61 -16.43
N THR A 97 13.66 25.06 -15.19
CA THR A 97 14.04 24.27 -13.98
C THR A 97 12.82 23.65 -13.30
N ALA A 98 11.62 23.83 -13.85
CA ALA A 98 10.41 23.19 -13.38
C ALA A 98 10.47 21.67 -13.62
N ASN A 99 9.69 20.94 -12.85
CA ASN A 99 9.52 19.50 -13.07
C ASN A 99 8.97 19.23 -14.46
N ARG A 100 9.57 18.27 -15.15
CA ARG A 100 9.17 17.80 -16.47
C ARG A 100 8.75 16.35 -16.37
N SER A 101 7.76 15.96 -17.15
CA SER A 101 7.30 14.59 -17.27
C SER A 101 7.62 14.04 -18.64
N ALA A 102 8.08 12.79 -18.67
CA ALA A 102 8.25 12.02 -19.89
C ALA A 102 7.64 10.63 -19.69
N SER A 103 6.94 10.14 -20.70
CA SER A 103 6.45 8.78 -20.75
C SER A 103 7.34 7.96 -21.69
N VAL A 104 7.77 6.79 -21.23
CA VAL A 104 8.67 5.90 -21.95
C VAL A 104 8.07 4.50 -21.95
N THR A 105 7.86 3.94 -23.14
CA THR A 105 7.49 2.53 -23.30
C THR A 105 8.74 1.76 -23.75
N THR A 106 9.13 0.77 -22.98
CA THR A 106 10.32 -0.03 -23.26
C THR A 106 10.17 -1.47 -22.81
N THR A 107 11.02 -2.35 -23.29
CA THR A 107 11.02 -3.77 -22.92
C THR A 107 12.22 -4.10 -22.05
N GLY A 108 11.97 -4.79 -20.96
CA GLY A 108 12.99 -5.40 -20.10
C GLY A 108 13.09 -6.90 -20.37
N GLN A 109 14.30 -7.43 -20.37
CA GLN A 109 14.56 -8.87 -20.43
C GLN A 109 14.78 -9.40 -19.01
N THR A 110 14.17 -10.53 -18.72
CA THR A 110 14.30 -11.25 -17.44
C THR A 110 15.37 -12.32 -17.51
N ASN A 111 15.74 -12.90 -16.36
CA ASN A 111 16.79 -13.91 -16.24
C ASN A 111 16.48 -15.20 -17.04
N ASP A 112 15.21 -15.57 -17.14
CA ASP A 112 14.70 -16.72 -17.91
C ASP A 112 14.58 -16.44 -19.42
N GLY A 113 15.04 -15.25 -19.88
CA GLY A 113 15.05 -14.87 -21.29
C GLY A 113 13.71 -14.39 -21.83
N GLN A 114 12.71 -14.21 -20.97
CA GLN A 114 11.41 -13.62 -21.34
C GLN A 114 11.52 -12.09 -21.44
N TYR A 115 10.55 -11.48 -22.10
CA TYR A 115 10.47 -10.03 -22.25
C TYR A 115 9.17 -9.53 -21.66
N ALA A 116 9.26 -8.48 -20.85
CA ALA A 116 8.11 -7.73 -20.38
C ALA A 116 8.17 -6.30 -20.93
N THR A 117 7.02 -5.76 -21.32
CA THR A 117 6.88 -4.37 -21.75
C THR A 117 6.48 -3.51 -20.58
N PHE A 118 7.17 -2.39 -20.39
CA PHE A 118 6.96 -1.45 -19.29
C PHE A 118 6.56 -0.10 -19.86
N ASN A 119 5.46 0.43 -19.38
CA ASN A 119 5.06 1.82 -19.55
C ASN A 119 5.48 2.59 -18.31
N LEU A 120 6.41 3.52 -18.47
CA LEU A 120 7.06 4.24 -17.39
C LEU A 120 6.74 5.73 -17.50
N SER A 121 6.38 6.36 -16.38
CA SER A 121 6.29 7.81 -16.25
C SER A 121 7.43 8.33 -15.40
N LEU A 122 8.23 9.21 -15.97
CA LEU A 122 9.39 9.82 -15.35
C LEU A 122 9.12 11.27 -15.04
N ILE A 123 9.48 11.72 -13.86
CA ILE A 123 9.48 13.14 -13.48
C ILE A 123 10.91 13.52 -13.15
N TYR A 124 11.47 14.46 -13.87
CA TYR A 124 12.82 14.95 -13.67
C TYR A 124 12.88 16.47 -13.73
N LYS A 125 13.95 17.05 -13.24
CA LYS A 125 14.21 18.47 -13.28
C LYS A 125 15.67 18.75 -13.60
N ILE A 126 15.93 19.88 -14.21
CA ILE A 126 17.27 20.39 -14.46
C ILE A 126 17.56 21.39 -13.35
N ASP A 127 18.58 21.11 -12.52
CA ASP A 127 18.96 22.01 -11.45
C ASP A 127 19.69 23.25 -12.00
N LYS A 128 19.47 24.41 -11.36
CA LYS A 128 20.01 25.71 -11.79
C LYS A 128 21.54 25.67 -11.98
N GLU A 129 22.22 25.00 -11.07
CA GLU A 129 23.69 24.90 -11.07
C GLU A 129 24.23 24.02 -12.21
N ASN A 130 23.45 23.04 -12.64
CA ASN A 130 23.84 22.07 -13.65
C ASN A 130 23.31 22.41 -15.07
N ALA A 131 22.48 23.42 -15.20
CA ALA A 131 21.84 23.78 -16.47
C ALA A 131 22.86 24.09 -17.58
N GLY A 132 23.98 24.75 -17.27
CA GLY A 132 25.06 25.02 -18.23
C GLY A 132 25.75 23.75 -18.71
N LYS A 133 26.02 22.80 -17.81
CA LYS A 133 26.62 21.50 -18.13
C LYS A 133 25.65 20.67 -18.98
N PHE A 134 24.39 20.62 -18.57
CA PHE A 134 23.32 19.96 -19.31
C PHE A 134 23.25 20.45 -20.77
N TYR A 135 23.18 21.77 -20.97
CA TYR A 135 23.10 22.35 -22.30
C TYR A 135 24.33 22.08 -23.14
N ARG A 136 25.52 22.05 -22.52
CA ARG A 136 26.78 21.73 -23.21
C ARG A 136 26.78 20.30 -23.77
N ILE A 137 26.13 19.36 -23.05
CA ILE A 137 26.04 17.94 -23.45
C ILE A 137 24.94 17.74 -24.50
N THR A 138 23.75 18.29 -24.25
CA THR A 138 22.56 18.01 -25.08
C THR A 138 22.43 18.97 -26.27
N ASN A 139 23.00 20.18 -26.17
CA ASN A 139 22.75 21.30 -27.08
C ASN A 139 21.24 21.55 -27.28
N ASN A 140 20.45 21.22 -26.29
CA ASN A 140 18.98 21.31 -26.33
C ASN A 140 18.46 21.78 -24.97
N THR A 141 17.23 22.27 -24.96
CA THR A 141 16.55 22.69 -23.74
C THR A 141 15.95 21.53 -22.97
N ASP A 142 15.91 20.32 -23.55
CA ASP A 142 15.43 19.09 -22.94
C ASP A 142 16.25 17.88 -23.35
N ILE A 143 16.11 16.74 -22.63
CA ILE A 143 16.76 15.48 -23.02
C ILE A 143 16.08 14.98 -24.30
N PRO A 144 16.83 14.66 -25.36
CA PRO A 144 16.24 14.05 -26.55
C PRO A 144 15.52 12.75 -26.20
N ALA A 145 14.29 12.58 -26.69
CA ALA A 145 13.44 11.42 -26.34
C ALA A 145 14.13 10.07 -26.66
N GLU A 146 14.84 9.98 -27.75
CA GLU A 146 15.58 8.74 -28.14
C GLU A 146 16.71 8.41 -27.15
N ALA A 147 17.42 9.45 -26.68
CA ALA A 147 18.50 9.30 -25.72
C ALA A 147 17.94 8.87 -24.35
N LEU A 148 16.84 9.49 -23.92
CA LEU A 148 16.14 9.12 -22.69
C LEU A 148 15.63 7.69 -22.76
N ASN A 149 14.98 7.28 -23.85
CA ASN A 149 14.49 5.92 -24.05
C ASN A 149 15.62 4.88 -23.99
N THR A 150 16.75 5.17 -24.63
CA THR A 150 17.92 4.27 -24.62
C THR A 150 18.48 4.09 -23.21
N LEU A 151 18.59 5.16 -22.46
CA LEU A 151 19.11 5.15 -21.09
C LEU A 151 18.15 4.43 -20.14
N VAL A 152 16.86 4.74 -20.22
CA VAL A 152 15.82 4.06 -19.45
C VAL A 152 15.81 2.56 -19.74
N LYS A 153 15.91 2.17 -21.02
CA LYS A 153 15.99 0.76 -21.42
C LYS A 153 17.19 0.06 -20.80
N ALA A 154 18.36 0.68 -20.83
CA ALA A 154 19.58 0.09 -20.27
C ALA A 154 19.47 -0.11 -18.74
N CYS A 155 18.99 0.90 -18.01
CA CYS A 155 18.78 0.79 -16.56
C CYS A 155 17.69 -0.22 -16.22
N LEU A 156 16.61 -0.29 -17.01
CA LEU A 156 15.54 -1.27 -16.79
C LEU A 156 16.07 -2.70 -16.99
N GLN A 157 16.84 -2.94 -18.04
CA GLN A 157 17.42 -4.25 -18.29
C GLN A 157 18.38 -4.69 -17.17
N SER A 158 19.17 -3.77 -16.62
CA SER A 158 20.07 -4.07 -15.49
C SER A 158 19.31 -4.50 -14.23
N SER A 159 18.11 -3.97 -14.03
CA SER A 159 17.27 -4.28 -12.88
C SER A 159 16.45 -5.55 -13.09
N THR A 160 15.86 -5.75 -14.30
CA THR A 160 14.95 -6.87 -14.57
C THR A 160 15.67 -8.20 -14.76
N ILE A 161 16.92 -8.20 -15.26
CA ILE A 161 17.70 -9.44 -15.52
C ILE A 161 18.02 -10.24 -14.23
N LYS A 162 17.82 -9.66 -13.07
CA LYS A 162 18.03 -10.30 -11.77
C LYS A 162 16.91 -11.25 -11.37
N TYR A 163 15.75 -11.13 -12.00
CA TYR A 163 14.50 -11.82 -11.65
C TYR A 163 14.00 -12.67 -12.81
N ASP A 164 13.30 -13.75 -12.51
CA ASP A 164 12.47 -14.44 -13.49
C ASP A 164 11.17 -13.66 -13.74
N ILE A 165 10.45 -13.98 -14.81
CA ILE A 165 9.24 -13.22 -15.20
C ILE A 165 8.14 -13.32 -14.15
N PHE A 166 7.98 -14.47 -13.49
CA PHE A 166 6.95 -14.66 -12.47
C PHE A 166 7.29 -13.97 -11.16
N GLU A 167 8.55 -13.99 -10.76
CA GLU A 167 9.05 -13.28 -9.61
C GLU A 167 8.92 -11.77 -9.84
N LEU A 168 9.31 -11.30 -11.01
CA LEU A 168 9.22 -9.88 -11.39
C LEU A 168 7.78 -9.35 -11.35
N LEU A 169 6.79 -10.13 -11.84
CA LEU A 169 5.40 -9.73 -11.87
C LEU A 169 4.66 -9.95 -10.53
N SER A 170 5.29 -10.55 -9.53
CA SER A 170 4.68 -10.83 -8.23
C SER A 170 5.41 -10.15 -7.08
N THR A 171 6.43 -10.79 -6.53
CA THR A 171 7.11 -10.35 -5.29
C THR A 171 8.33 -9.49 -5.54
N GLY A 172 8.99 -9.64 -6.68
CA GLY A 172 10.23 -8.96 -7.04
C GLY A 172 10.03 -7.54 -7.60
N LEU A 173 8.80 -7.19 -8.00
CA LEU A 173 8.51 -5.91 -8.67
C LEU A 173 8.97 -4.70 -7.87
N GLU A 174 8.67 -4.68 -6.58
CA GLU A 174 9.00 -3.52 -5.74
C GLU A 174 10.52 -3.36 -5.58
N THR A 175 11.26 -4.46 -5.44
CA THR A 175 12.71 -4.44 -5.35
C THR A 175 13.34 -4.03 -6.69
N ALA A 176 12.85 -4.58 -7.79
CA ALA A 176 13.28 -4.19 -9.13
C ALA A 176 13.03 -2.71 -9.43
N ARG A 177 11.91 -2.15 -8.94
CA ARG A 177 11.58 -0.73 -9.05
C ARG A 177 12.55 0.16 -8.26
N ILE A 178 12.93 -0.25 -7.06
CA ILE A 178 13.91 0.47 -6.22
C ILE A 178 15.27 0.46 -6.90
N ASP A 179 15.76 -0.70 -7.34
CA ASP A 179 17.02 -0.86 -8.06
C ASP A 179 17.04 0.00 -9.34
N PHE A 180 15.98 -0.08 -10.13
CA PHE A 180 15.84 0.74 -11.33
C PHE A 180 15.88 2.24 -11.05
N LYS A 181 15.15 2.70 -10.01
CA LYS A 181 15.13 4.11 -9.63
C LYS A 181 16.50 4.59 -9.19
N GLU A 182 17.25 3.77 -8.45
CA GLU A 182 18.60 4.11 -7.99
C GLU A 182 19.57 4.19 -9.19
N ASP A 183 19.59 3.17 -10.05
CA ASP A 183 20.41 3.12 -11.25
C ASP A 183 20.10 4.28 -12.20
N LEU A 184 18.81 4.56 -12.44
CA LEU A 184 18.39 5.65 -13.30
C LEU A 184 18.74 7.02 -12.73
N THR A 185 18.59 7.22 -11.41
CA THR A 185 18.98 8.46 -10.74
C THR A 185 20.46 8.74 -10.91
N LYS A 186 21.29 7.73 -10.67
CA LYS A 186 22.73 7.83 -10.82
C LYS A 186 23.12 8.11 -12.26
N THR A 187 22.56 7.35 -13.21
CA THR A 187 22.92 7.47 -14.63
C THR A 187 22.47 8.81 -15.23
N LEU A 188 21.27 9.32 -14.87
CA LEU A 188 20.81 10.65 -15.30
C LEU A 188 21.69 11.76 -14.75
N LEU A 189 22.11 11.65 -13.48
CA LEU A 189 22.99 12.63 -12.85
C LEU A 189 24.38 12.62 -13.47
N GLU A 190 24.97 11.45 -13.69
CA GLU A 190 26.31 11.31 -14.27
C GLU A 190 26.37 11.71 -15.76
N THR A 191 25.33 11.32 -16.54
CA THR A 191 25.34 11.53 -18.00
C THR A 191 24.85 12.91 -18.40
N TYR A 192 23.76 13.38 -17.79
CA TYR A 192 23.10 14.64 -18.19
C TYR A 192 23.10 15.71 -17.10
N HIS A 193 23.57 15.42 -15.90
CA HIS A 193 23.47 16.29 -14.73
C HIS A 193 22.03 16.70 -14.38
N VAL A 194 21.09 15.78 -14.56
CA VAL A 194 19.66 15.94 -14.33
C VAL A 194 19.25 15.15 -13.10
N THR A 195 18.42 15.74 -12.27
CA THR A 195 17.88 15.10 -11.06
C THR A 195 16.56 14.42 -11.34
N LEU A 196 16.48 13.10 -11.12
CA LEU A 196 15.24 12.35 -11.13
C LEU A 196 14.43 12.67 -9.89
N VAL A 197 13.20 13.12 -10.04
CA VAL A 197 12.27 13.42 -8.93
C VAL A 197 11.49 12.17 -8.58
N ASN A 198 10.88 11.54 -9.59
CA ASN A 198 10.08 10.34 -9.41
C ASN A 198 10.06 9.48 -10.67
N VAL A 199 9.84 8.18 -10.46
CA VAL A 199 9.55 7.23 -11.53
C VAL A 199 8.36 6.38 -11.11
N SER A 200 7.42 6.18 -12.02
CA SER A 200 6.25 5.32 -11.86
C SER A 200 6.24 4.25 -12.93
N PHE A 201 5.87 3.05 -12.53
CA PHE A 201 5.53 1.96 -13.44
C PHE A 201 4.01 2.01 -13.60
N ASP A 202 3.55 2.48 -14.77
CA ASP A 202 2.13 2.70 -15.00
C ASP A 202 1.45 1.40 -15.42
N GLU A 203 2.11 0.61 -16.27
CA GLU A 203 1.62 -0.66 -16.76
C GLU A 203 2.81 -1.59 -17.07
N ILE A 204 2.63 -2.87 -16.77
CA ILE A 204 3.60 -3.92 -17.08
C ILE A 204 2.88 -5.04 -17.79
N ASP A 205 3.28 -5.31 -19.01
CA ASP A 205 2.72 -6.36 -19.85
C ASP A 205 3.76 -7.49 -20.00
N GLY A 206 3.50 -8.62 -19.38
CA GLY A 206 4.31 -9.83 -19.49
C GLY A 206 3.99 -10.68 -20.71
N GLY A 207 3.01 -10.25 -21.51
CA GLY A 207 2.47 -11.03 -22.62
C GLY A 207 1.35 -11.99 -22.22
N THR A 208 0.45 -12.25 -23.15
CA THR A 208 -0.80 -13.02 -22.89
C THR A 208 -0.56 -14.42 -22.33
N GLU A 209 0.54 -15.07 -22.71
CA GLU A 209 0.88 -16.41 -22.22
C GLU A 209 1.32 -16.39 -20.75
N VAL A 210 2.16 -15.44 -20.37
CA VAL A 210 2.65 -15.27 -19.00
C VAL A 210 1.48 -14.85 -18.08
N GLU A 211 0.63 -13.94 -18.52
CA GLU A 211 -0.55 -13.51 -17.78
C GLU A 211 -1.54 -14.67 -17.55
N ALA A 212 -1.74 -15.53 -18.54
CA ALA A 212 -2.59 -16.72 -18.40
C ALA A 212 -2.03 -17.69 -17.35
N ILE A 213 -0.71 -17.95 -17.38
CA ILE A 213 -0.06 -18.82 -16.38
C ILE A 213 -0.09 -18.20 -14.98
N LEU A 214 0.14 -16.89 -14.87
CA LEU A 214 0.08 -16.17 -13.59
C LEU A 214 -1.34 -16.22 -13.00
N SER A 215 -2.36 -16.03 -13.84
CA SER A 215 -3.76 -16.15 -13.45
C SER A 215 -4.09 -17.57 -12.97
N GLN A 216 -3.66 -18.61 -13.68
CA GLN A 216 -3.85 -20.00 -13.27
C GLN A 216 -3.14 -20.32 -11.94
N LYS A 217 -1.91 -19.82 -11.74
CA LYS A 217 -1.17 -19.97 -10.48
C LYS A 217 -1.90 -19.29 -9.32
N ALA A 218 -2.34 -18.05 -9.51
CA ALA A 218 -3.10 -17.33 -8.50
C ALA A 218 -4.43 -18.04 -8.15
N GLU A 219 -5.12 -18.59 -9.14
CA GLU A 219 -6.33 -19.39 -8.94
C GLU A 219 -6.06 -20.67 -8.15
N ALA A 220 -4.95 -21.36 -8.45
CA ALA A 220 -4.54 -22.57 -7.75
C ALA A 220 -4.16 -22.26 -6.28
N GLU A 221 -3.40 -21.21 -6.03
CA GLU A 221 -3.04 -20.75 -4.69
C GLU A 221 -4.28 -20.36 -3.87
N GLN A 222 -5.24 -19.69 -4.51
CA GLN A 222 -6.51 -19.34 -3.86
C GLN A 222 -7.33 -20.58 -3.51
N LYS A 223 -7.39 -21.60 -4.39
CA LYS A 223 -8.05 -22.87 -4.11
C LYS A 223 -7.40 -23.61 -2.93
N ILE A 224 -6.08 -23.64 -2.86
CA ILE A 224 -5.35 -24.23 -1.72
C ILE A 224 -5.72 -23.49 -0.42
N LYS A 225 -5.70 -22.18 -0.43
CA LYS A 225 -6.04 -21.37 0.74
C LYS A 225 -7.48 -21.55 1.21
N VAL A 226 -8.42 -21.67 0.28
CA VAL A 226 -9.82 -21.99 0.59
C VAL A 226 -9.93 -23.38 1.22
N ALA A 227 -9.27 -24.39 0.64
CA ALA A 227 -9.27 -25.75 1.19
C ALA A 227 -8.64 -25.82 2.61
N GLU A 228 -7.58 -25.07 2.88
CA GLU A 228 -6.99 -24.96 4.22
C GLU A 228 -7.95 -24.30 5.22
N LEU A 229 -8.64 -23.25 4.82
CA LEU A 229 -9.64 -22.58 5.66
C LEU A 229 -10.85 -23.50 5.93
N GLU A 230 -11.31 -24.24 4.94
CA GLU A 230 -12.40 -25.23 5.11
C GLU A 230 -11.99 -26.37 6.02
N ALA A 231 -10.77 -26.90 5.87
CA ALA A 231 -10.25 -27.94 6.76
C ALA A 231 -10.16 -27.42 8.20
N SER A 232 -9.66 -26.20 8.40
CA SER A 232 -9.60 -25.58 9.73
C SER A 232 -10.98 -25.35 10.34
N ALA A 233 -11.94 -24.87 9.56
CA ALA A 233 -13.33 -24.68 10.00
C ALA A 233 -14.00 -26.01 10.39
N ASN A 234 -13.78 -27.08 9.60
CA ASN A 234 -14.28 -28.41 9.91
C ASN A 234 -13.68 -28.97 11.20
N LEU A 235 -12.39 -28.73 11.43
CA LEU A 235 -11.70 -29.16 12.65
C LEU A 235 -12.26 -28.46 13.89
N ILE A 236 -12.44 -27.14 13.83
CA ILE A 236 -13.08 -26.34 14.89
C ILE A 236 -14.51 -26.82 15.16
N THR A 237 -15.25 -27.14 14.09
CA THR A 237 -16.63 -27.63 14.22
C THR A 237 -16.65 -29.00 14.92
N ALA A 238 -15.76 -29.92 14.54
CA ALA A 238 -15.65 -31.24 15.18
C ALA A 238 -15.21 -31.14 16.65
N GLU A 239 -14.26 -30.26 16.98
CA GLU A 239 -13.87 -29.99 18.36
C GLU A 239 -15.00 -29.44 19.23
N ASN A 240 -15.76 -28.48 18.66
CA ASN A 240 -16.94 -27.93 19.34
C ASN A 240 -18.00 -28.99 19.55
N GLN A 241 -18.24 -29.88 18.57
CA GLN A 241 -19.20 -30.95 18.67
C GLN A 241 -18.81 -31.95 19.75
N ALA A 242 -17.54 -32.37 19.78
CA ALA A 242 -17.02 -33.26 20.83
C ALA A 242 -17.12 -32.61 22.22
N THR A 243 -16.90 -31.31 22.32
CA THR A 243 -17.02 -30.59 23.59
C THR A 243 -18.50 -30.51 24.04
N ILE A 244 -19.42 -30.30 23.13
CA ILE A 244 -20.86 -30.30 23.41
C ILE A 244 -21.30 -31.71 23.88
N GLU A 245 -20.93 -32.77 23.17
CA GLU A 245 -21.25 -34.13 23.54
C GLU A 245 -20.71 -34.51 24.94
N LYS A 246 -19.45 -34.10 25.22
CA LYS A 246 -18.88 -34.31 26.55
C LYS A 246 -19.65 -33.55 27.63
N THR A 247 -20.00 -32.29 27.38
CA THR A 247 -20.75 -31.45 28.34
C THR A 247 -22.13 -32.04 28.59
N LEU A 248 -22.81 -32.53 27.55
CA LEU A 248 -24.12 -33.19 27.67
C LEU A 248 -24.02 -34.51 28.46
N ALA A 249 -22.97 -35.31 28.19
CA ALA A 249 -22.74 -36.55 28.93
C ALA A 249 -22.46 -36.27 30.44
N ASP A 250 -21.63 -35.28 30.74
CA ASP A 250 -21.33 -34.85 32.10
C ASP A 250 -22.59 -34.31 32.82
N ALA A 251 -23.41 -33.51 32.10
CA ALA A 251 -24.68 -33.01 32.64
C ALA A 251 -25.68 -34.09 32.92
N THR A 252 -25.77 -35.11 32.03
CA THR A 252 -26.63 -36.29 32.19
C THR A 252 -26.16 -37.12 33.38
N ALA A 253 -24.88 -37.40 33.46
CA ALA A 253 -24.31 -38.14 34.59
C ALA A 253 -24.53 -37.44 35.94
N TYR A 254 -24.38 -36.06 35.93
CA TYR A 254 -24.69 -35.26 37.11
C TYR A 254 -26.15 -35.34 37.50
N SER A 255 -27.09 -35.26 36.56
CA SER A 255 -28.52 -35.39 36.79
C SER A 255 -28.89 -36.70 37.38
N ILE A 256 -28.39 -37.83 36.83
CA ILE A 256 -28.61 -39.20 37.35
C ILE A 256 -28.09 -39.33 38.77
N ARG A 257 -26.91 -38.75 39.06
CA ARG A 257 -26.33 -38.77 40.39
C ARG A 257 -27.21 -38.00 41.41
N ILE A 258 -27.63 -36.81 41.08
CA ILE A 258 -28.49 -36.00 41.95
C ILE A 258 -29.86 -36.68 42.18
N GLU A 259 -30.42 -37.27 41.11
CA GLU A 259 -31.66 -38.02 41.23
C GLU A 259 -31.49 -39.26 42.12
N GLY A 260 -30.38 -39.98 41.97
CA GLY A 260 -30.03 -41.11 42.87
C GLY A 260 -29.83 -40.69 44.32
N GLU A 261 -29.13 -39.58 44.55
CA GLU A 261 -28.92 -39.00 45.90
C GLU A 261 -30.29 -38.60 46.53
N ALA A 262 -31.12 -37.88 45.77
CA ALA A 262 -32.44 -37.47 46.23
C ALA A 262 -33.36 -38.64 46.52
N ASN A 263 -33.36 -39.66 45.67
CA ASN A 263 -34.13 -40.90 45.91
C ASN A 263 -33.61 -41.64 47.12
N GLY A 264 -32.29 -41.68 47.33
CA GLY A 264 -31.66 -42.27 48.52
C GLY A 264 -32.03 -41.56 49.81
N GLU A 265 -32.01 -40.20 49.81
CA GLU A 265 -32.43 -39.38 50.93
C GLU A 265 -33.93 -39.54 51.24
N ALA A 266 -34.78 -39.59 50.21
CA ALA A 266 -36.20 -39.81 50.34
C ALA A 266 -36.49 -41.23 50.94
N ALA A 267 -35.76 -42.22 50.45
CA ALA A 267 -35.88 -43.61 51.02
C ALA A 267 -35.44 -43.67 52.48
N ASN A 268 -34.32 -43.02 52.83
CA ASN A 268 -33.85 -42.96 54.23
C ASN A 268 -34.83 -42.20 55.14
N ALA A 269 -35.39 -41.08 54.67
CA ALA A 269 -36.39 -40.32 55.40
C ALA A 269 -37.67 -41.16 55.63
N TYR A 270 -38.06 -41.97 54.64
CA TYR A 270 -39.18 -42.89 54.75
C TYR A 270 -38.87 -44.02 55.76
N ILE A 271 -37.70 -44.64 55.69
CA ILE A 271 -37.28 -45.68 56.65
C ILE A 271 -37.24 -45.13 58.08
N ASN A 272 -36.70 -43.95 58.28
CA ASN A 272 -36.66 -43.31 59.59
C ASN A 272 -38.06 -43.03 60.13
N LYS A 273 -39.00 -42.60 59.28
CA LYS A 273 -40.38 -42.39 59.62
C LYS A 273 -41.07 -43.73 60.05
N VAL A 274 -40.86 -44.79 59.29
CA VAL A 274 -41.37 -46.11 59.61
C VAL A 274 -40.79 -46.60 60.92
N GLN A 275 -39.47 -46.45 61.13
CA GLN A 275 -38.79 -46.81 62.37
C GLN A 275 -39.39 -46.04 63.58
N ALA A 276 -39.63 -44.73 63.48
CA ALA A 276 -40.26 -43.92 64.53
C ALA A 276 -41.65 -44.42 64.87
N LEU A 277 -42.46 -44.84 63.88
CA LEU A 277 -43.77 -45.40 64.10
C LEU A 277 -43.74 -46.73 64.84
N ILE A 278 -42.74 -47.59 64.54
CA ILE A 278 -42.55 -48.85 65.21
C ILE A 278 -42.14 -48.60 66.69
N ASP A 279 -41.18 -47.67 66.90
CA ASP A 279 -40.72 -47.33 68.25
C ASP A 279 -41.86 -46.75 69.12
N ASP A 280 -42.72 -45.88 68.52
CA ASP A 280 -43.86 -45.27 69.20
C ASP A 280 -44.88 -46.35 69.60
N LEU A 281 -45.17 -47.28 68.68
CA LEU A 281 -46.08 -48.41 68.98
C LEU A 281 -45.54 -49.29 70.04
N TYR A 282 -44.23 -49.63 70.00
CA TYR A 282 -43.58 -50.49 71.03
C TYR A 282 -43.63 -49.80 72.41
N ASN A 283 -43.32 -48.51 72.47
CA ASN A 283 -43.33 -47.74 73.71
C ASN A 283 -44.77 -47.61 74.30
N SER A 284 -45.76 -47.45 73.45
CA SER A 284 -47.16 -47.34 73.88
C SER A 284 -47.78 -48.58 74.38
N THR A 285 -47.30 -49.75 74.01
CA THR A 285 -47.79 -51.08 74.46
C THR A 285 -47.17 -51.51 75.73
N SER A 286 -46.26 -50.70 76.35
CA SER A 286 -45.62 -51.02 77.67
C SER A 286 -45.11 -52.43 77.86
N GLY A 287 -44.56 -52.98 76.77
CA GLY A 287 -43.95 -54.34 76.80
C GLY A 287 -44.90 -55.56 76.71
N THR A 288 -46.18 -55.28 76.39
CA THR A 288 -47.17 -56.33 76.12
C THR A 288 -47.02 -56.99 74.76
N MET A 289 -46.33 -56.25 73.78
CA MET A 289 -46.02 -56.76 72.49
C MET A 289 -44.52 -56.74 72.24
N THR A 290 -44.03 -57.70 71.48
CA THR A 290 -42.63 -57.77 71.11
C THR A 290 -42.34 -56.76 69.99
N TYR A 291 -41.14 -56.27 69.88
CA TYR A 291 -40.72 -55.34 68.83
C TYR A 291 -41.02 -55.88 67.45
N LYS A 292 -40.91 -57.19 67.23
CA LYS A 292 -41.25 -57.87 65.99
C LYS A 292 -42.74 -57.73 65.64
N GLU A 293 -43.62 -57.97 66.65
CA GLU A 293 -45.09 -57.82 66.44
C GLU A 293 -45.47 -56.40 66.09
N CYS A 294 -44.83 -55.37 66.70
CA CYS A 294 -45.02 -53.98 66.35
C CYS A 294 -44.56 -53.70 64.93
N THR A 295 -43.43 -54.30 64.54
CA THR A 295 -42.91 -54.15 63.16
C THR A 295 -43.89 -54.70 62.11
N ASP A 296 -44.39 -55.92 62.38
CA ASP A 296 -45.35 -56.60 61.47
C ASP A 296 -46.66 -55.84 61.37
N ILE A 297 -47.13 -55.22 62.40
CA ILE A 297 -48.33 -54.38 62.39
C ILE A 297 -48.09 -53.14 61.64
N VAL A 298 -47.01 -52.39 61.87
CA VAL A 298 -46.74 -51.14 61.14
C VAL A 298 -46.55 -51.36 59.62
N LEU A 299 -45.80 -52.39 59.28
CA LEU A 299 -45.60 -52.81 57.90
C LEU A 299 -46.90 -53.22 57.21
N SER A 300 -47.78 -53.93 57.94
CA SER A 300 -49.08 -54.33 57.39
C SER A 300 -49.99 -53.09 57.17
N ILE A 301 -50.00 -52.15 58.10
CA ILE A 301 -50.72 -50.85 57.92
C ILE A 301 -50.22 -50.07 56.70
N ILE A 302 -48.91 -49.95 56.58
CA ILE A 302 -48.32 -49.25 55.43
C ILE A 302 -48.62 -49.98 54.12
N PHE A 303 -48.57 -51.33 54.14
CA PHE A 303 -48.92 -52.12 52.98
C PHE A 303 -50.40 -51.88 52.56
N TYR A 304 -51.33 -51.89 53.47
CA TYR A 304 -52.75 -51.64 53.15
C TYR A 304 -53.03 -50.20 52.77
N ASP A 305 -52.26 -49.23 53.28
CA ASP A 305 -52.44 -47.81 52.97
C ASP A 305 -51.85 -47.43 51.57
N THR A 306 -50.82 -48.14 51.14
CA THR A 306 -50.15 -47.94 49.85
C THR A 306 -50.67 -48.84 48.74
N TRP A 307 -51.41 -49.87 49.03
CA TRP A 307 -51.93 -50.82 48.04
C TRP A 307 -53.11 -50.20 47.26
N ASP A 308 -52.95 -50.12 45.95
CA ASP A 308 -53.91 -49.60 45.01
C ASP A 308 -55.05 -50.55 44.65
N GLY A 309 -55.15 -51.71 45.35
CA GLY A 309 -56.18 -52.73 45.15
C GLY A 309 -56.01 -53.60 43.90
N LYS A 310 -54.93 -53.45 43.17
CA LYS A 310 -54.64 -54.27 41.99
C LYS A 310 -53.60 -55.36 42.28
N LEU A 311 -53.87 -56.56 41.81
CA LEU A 311 -52.85 -57.61 41.81
C LEU A 311 -51.83 -57.31 40.72
N PRO A 312 -50.51 -57.46 40.98
CA PRO A 312 -49.50 -57.33 39.95
C PRO A 312 -49.78 -58.30 38.82
N GLU A 313 -49.75 -57.78 37.59
CA GLU A 313 -50.13 -58.55 36.37
C GLU A 313 -49.23 -59.75 36.10
N VAL A 314 -48.08 -59.85 36.68
CA VAL A 314 -47.16 -60.98 36.51
C VAL A 314 -46.51 -61.31 37.89
N LEU A 315 -47.05 -62.26 38.60
CA LEU A 315 -46.36 -62.93 39.69
C LEU A 315 -45.58 -64.10 39.09
N THR A 316 -44.36 -63.88 38.64
CA THR A 316 -43.43 -65.00 38.44
C THR A 316 -42.81 -65.39 39.78
N ASN A 317 -42.64 -66.70 40.02
CA ASN A 317 -42.10 -67.25 41.25
C ASN A 317 -40.73 -66.62 41.65
N ASP A 318 -39.98 -66.09 40.68
CA ASP A 318 -38.68 -65.44 40.91
C ASP A 318 -38.83 -64.02 41.47
N SER A 319 -39.90 -63.30 41.19
CA SER A 319 -40.14 -61.97 41.74
C SER A 319 -40.58 -62.00 43.17
N LEU A 320 -41.29 -63.01 43.61
CA LEU A 320 -41.71 -63.20 45.01
C LEU A 320 -40.53 -63.61 45.87
N SER A 321 -39.71 -64.53 45.42
CA SER A 321 -38.50 -64.93 46.17
C SER A 321 -37.46 -63.83 46.25
N SER A 322 -37.29 -62.92 45.25
CA SER A 322 -36.40 -61.82 45.39
C SER A 322 -36.93 -60.65 46.26
N MET A 323 -38.20 -60.45 46.30
CA MET A 323 -38.83 -59.48 47.27
C MET A 323 -38.79 -59.94 48.68
N ILE A 324 -39.01 -61.25 48.94
CA ILE A 324 -38.98 -61.90 50.30
C ILE A 324 -37.55 -62.13 50.74
N GLY A 325 -36.63 -62.57 49.84
CA GLY A 325 -35.23 -62.82 50.14
C GLY A 325 -34.42 -61.57 50.55
N GLY A 326 -34.77 -60.40 50.04
CA GLY A 326 -34.18 -59.12 50.45
C GLY A 326 -34.59 -58.64 51.86
N LEU A 327 -35.72 -59.11 52.35
CA LEU A 327 -36.25 -58.77 53.68
C LEU A 327 -35.78 -59.70 54.80
N ILE A 328 -35.18 -60.88 54.50
CA ILE A 328 -34.83 -61.91 55.49
C ILE A 328 -33.31 -62.04 55.73
N THR A 329 -32.48 -61.34 54.97
CA THR A 329 -31.01 -61.40 55.10
C THR A 329 -30.39 -60.16 55.68
N THR A 330 -30.88 -59.66 56.80
CA THR A 330 -30.08 -58.79 57.68
C THR A 330 -30.36 -59.14 59.14
N LYS A 331 -29.46 -60.05 59.66
CA LYS A 331 -29.14 -60.09 61.06
C LYS A 331 -28.18 -58.94 61.35
#